data_7a325fdf0ff942391dde2b2162339e42
#
_entry.id   7a325fdf0ff942391dde2b2162339e42
#
_cell.length_a   1.000
_cell.length_b   1.000
_cell.length_c   1.000
_cell.angle_alpha   90.00
_cell.angle_beta   90.00
_cell.angle_gamma   90.00
#
_symmetry.space_group_name_H-M   'P 1'
#
loop_
_entity.id
_entity.type
_entity.pdbx_description
1 polymer ?
#
loop_
_entity_poly.entity_id
_entity_poly.type
_entity_poly.pdbx_seq_one_letter_code
_entity_poly.pdbx_strand_id
1 'polypeptide(L)'
;GAERAERRVAGGLLGAGLRSGDRVALVTSSGSSMLCAILGSLRVGIVPVLTHAALLPAERQLLLNDAQPSMVVDDAGLDRLLESEPTDIAPWPLARPMHFTSGTTGRAKGVWSGILDERDAAALLQEELDLWGFGDTDRHLVCSPQYHSVSIRFSAATLAAGGSVIFPGPFDAGLVARAIAEHRPNTTFMVPSHLQRLFALGPSLPPLDG
;
A
#
# COMPACT_ATOMS: atom_id res chain seq x y z
N GLY A 1 15.80 5.82 -0.12
CA GLY A 1 14.69 5.55 0.77
C GLY A 1 13.35 5.64 0.04
N ALA A 2 12.24 5.37 0.74
CA ALA A 2 10.89 5.32 0.19
C ALA A 2 10.51 6.60 -0.56
N GLU A 3 10.72 7.77 0.03
CA GLU A 3 10.36 9.05 -0.60
C GLU A 3 10.99 9.26 -1.99
N ARG A 4 12.25 8.84 -2.17
CA ARG A 4 12.89 8.93 -3.49
C ARG A 4 12.19 8.04 -4.52
N ALA A 5 11.76 6.86 -4.12
CA ALA A 5 11.02 5.95 -4.99
C ALA A 5 9.63 6.51 -5.32
N GLU A 6 8.93 7.09 -4.32
CA GLU A 6 7.65 7.78 -4.52
C GLU A 6 7.77 8.92 -5.54
N ARG A 7 8.80 9.79 -5.41
CA ARG A 7 9.07 10.89 -6.34
C ARG A 7 9.32 10.39 -7.77
N ARG A 8 10.02 9.26 -7.94
CA ARG A 8 10.28 8.65 -9.24
C ARG A 8 9.01 8.09 -9.88
N VAL A 9 8.21 7.35 -9.10
CA VAL A 9 6.92 6.84 -9.58
C VAL A 9 6.01 8.00 -9.99
N ALA A 10 5.89 9.02 -9.16
CA ALA A 10 5.11 10.21 -9.48
C ALA A 10 5.58 10.88 -10.77
N GLY A 11 6.90 11.06 -10.93
CA GLY A 11 7.50 11.62 -12.14
C GLY A 11 7.19 10.80 -13.39
N GLY A 12 7.30 9.47 -13.31
CA GLY A 12 6.96 8.57 -14.40
C GLY A 12 5.48 8.61 -14.80
N LEU A 13 4.57 8.66 -13.82
CA LEU A 13 3.13 8.76 -14.08
C LEU A 13 2.76 10.10 -14.72
N LEU A 14 3.27 11.21 -14.19
CA LEU A 14 3.05 12.55 -14.77
C LEU A 14 3.70 12.67 -16.16
N GLY A 15 4.89 12.10 -16.36
CA GLY A 15 5.58 12.02 -17.65
C GLY A 15 4.81 11.20 -18.68
N ALA A 16 4.09 10.17 -18.27
CA ALA A 16 3.18 9.39 -19.10
C ALA A 16 1.85 10.12 -19.42
N GLY A 17 1.68 11.35 -18.93
CA GLY A 17 0.52 12.20 -19.23
C GLY A 17 -0.62 12.13 -18.22
N LEU A 18 -0.53 11.31 -17.15
CA LEU A 18 -1.57 11.27 -16.13
C LEU A 18 -1.63 12.60 -15.35
N ARG A 19 -2.79 12.91 -14.83
CA ARG A 19 -3.08 14.11 -14.03
C ARG A 19 -3.85 13.76 -12.76
N SER A 20 -3.95 14.69 -11.84
CA SER A 20 -4.78 14.55 -10.64
C SER A 20 -6.20 14.16 -11.02
N GLY A 21 -6.74 13.14 -10.37
CA GLY A 21 -8.03 12.51 -10.67
C GLY A 21 -7.96 11.30 -11.60
N ASP A 22 -6.89 11.15 -12.38
CA ASP A 22 -6.69 9.98 -13.22
C ASP A 22 -6.47 8.73 -12.37
N ARG A 23 -6.85 7.57 -12.91
CA ARG A 23 -6.71 6.28 -12.25
C ARG A 23 -5.58 5.47 -12.88
N VAL A 24 -4.74 4.89 -12.02
CA VAL A 24 -3.69 3.93 -12.42
C VAL A 24 -3.97 2.57 -11.78
N ALA A 25 -4.19 1.53 -12.58
CA ALA A 25 -4.36 0.18 -12.04
C ALA A 25 -2.99 -0.44 -11.75
N LEU A 26 -2.77 -0.82 -10.50
CA LEU A 26 -1.57 -1.53 -10.06
C LEU A 26 -1.87 -3.03 -10.01
N VAL A 27 -1.34 -3.76 -10.99
CA VAL A 27 -1.45 -5.22 -11.12
C VAL A 27 -0.09 -5.82 -10.82
N THR A 28 0.40 -5.56 -9.62
CA THR A 28 1.76 -5.88 -9.19
C THR A 28 1.76 -6.73 -7.93
N SER A 29 2.89 -7.37 -7.69
CA SER A 29 3.13 -8.10 -6.45
C SER A 29 3.20 -7.15 -5.26
N SER A 30 2.64 -7.57 -4.10
CA SER A 30 2.73 -6.78 -2.86
C SER A 30 4.17 -6.70 -2.37
N GLY A 31 4.58 -5.52 -1.92
CA GLY A 31 5.93 -5.27 -1.42
C GLY A 31 6.26 -3.78 -1.33
N SER A 32 7.52 -3.46 -1.04
CA SER A 32 7.97 -2.07 -0.88
C SER A 32 7.80 -1.24 -2.16
N SER A 33 8.04 -1.82 -3.33
CA SER A 33 7.86 -1.15 -4.62
C SER A 33 6.40 -0.77 -4.88
N MET A 34 5.46 -1.69 -4.61
CA MET A 34 4.02 -1.41 -4.72
C MET A 34 3.59 -0.33 -3.73
N LEU A 35 4.10 -0.35 -2.48
CA LEU A 35 3.81 0.72 -1.51
C LEU A 35 4.27 2.08 -2.03
N CYS A 36 5.51 2.18 -2.54
CA CYS A 36 6.03 3.42 -3.12
C CYS A 36 5.20 3.87 -4.34
N ALA A 37 4.71 2.93 -5.16
CA ALA A 37 3.83 3.25 -6.28
C ALA A 37 2.49 3.82 -5.81
N ILE A 38 1.89 3.22 -4.78
CA ILE A 38 0.66 3.71 -4.17
C ILE A 38 0.87 5.12 -3.62
N LEU A 39 1.87 5.30 -2.75
CA LEU A 39 2.11 6.59 -2.09
C LEU A 39 2.53 7.69 -3.06
N GLY A 40 3.41 7.40 -4.01
CA GLY A 40 3.81 8.35 -5.06
C GLY A 40 2.63 8.80 -5.91
N SER A 41 1.73 7.88 -6.29
CA SER A 41 0.49 8.22 -7.01
C SER A 41 -0.40 9.14 -6.17
N LEU A 42 -0.67 8.78 -4.93
CA LEU A 42 -1.55 9.54 -4.03
C LEU A 42 -1.04 10.96 -3.76
N ARG A 43 0.27 11.15 -3.65
CA ARG A 43 0.90 12.45 -3.36
C ARG A 43 0.95 13.42 -4.55
N VAL A 44 0.52 12.97 -5.75
CA VAL A 44 0.28 13.82 -6.93
C VAL A 44 -1.18 13.79 -7.37
N GLY A 45 -2.08 13.29 -6.51
CA GLY A 45 -3.51 13.25 -6.76
C GLY A 45 -3.97 12.17 -7.76
N ILE A 46 -3.09 11.27 -8.19
CA ILE A 46 -3.46 10.13 -9.04
C ILE A 46 -4.02 9.02 -8.15
N VAL A 47 -5.09 8.37 -8.61
CA VAL A 47 -5.83 7.36 -7.85
C VAL A 47 -5.33 5.96 -8.18
N PRO A 48 -4.57 5.28 -7.31
CA PRO A 48 -4.21 3.89 -7.52
C PRO A 48 -5.44 2.99 -7.34
N VAL A 49 -5.71 2.18 -8.37
CA VAL A 49 -6.71 1.12 -8.38
C VAL A 49 -6.02 -0.17 -7.98
N LEU A 50 -6.38 -0.72 -6.84
CA LEU A 50 -5.68 -1.84 -6.23
C LEU A 50 -6.37 -3.15 -6.58
N THR A 51 -5.65 -4.02 -7.28
CA THR A 51 -6.15 -5.34 -7.67
C THR A 51 -5.23 -6.43 -7.15
N HIS A 52 -5.79 -7.62 -6.97
CA HIS A 52 -5.00 -8.79 -6.60
C HIS A 52 -4.24 -9.30 -7.84
N ALA A 53 -2.91 -9.42 -7.76
CA ALA A 53 -2.08 -9.89 -8.89
C ALA A 53 -2.48 -11.30 -9.38
N ALA A 54 -2.95 -12.16 -8.47
CA ALA A 54 -3.36 -13.54 -8.77
C ALA A 54 -4.82 -13.69 -9.27
N LEU A 55 -5.53 -12.58 -9.55
CA LEU A 55 -6.85 -12.67 -10.18
C LEU A 55 -6.77 -13.34 -11.57
N LEU A 56 -7.77 -14.15 -11.86
CA LEU A 56 -7.91 -14.69 -13.22
C LEU A 56 -8.05 -13.55 -14.24
N PRO A 57 -7.56 -13.72 -15.47
CA PRO A 57 -7.62 -12.65 -16.48
C PRO A 57 -9.02 -12.08 -16.71
N ALA A 58 -10.06 -12.94 -16.72
CA ALA A 58 -11.44 -12.50 -16.87
C ALA A 58 -11.95 -11.67 -15.69
N GLU A 59 -11.62 -12.08 -14.47
CA GLU A 59 -11.99 -11.33 -13.25
C GLU A 59 -11.29 -9.97 -13.21
N ARG A 60 -9.99 -9.95 -13.52
CA ARG A 60 -9.22 -8.71 -13.62
C ARG A 60 -9.83 -7.76 -14.64
N GLN A 61 -10.20 -8.28 -15.82
CA GLN A 61 -10.81 -7.44 -16.86
C GLN A 61 -12.13 -6.81 -16.41
N LEU A 62 -12.95 -7.53 -15.63
CA LEU A 62 -14.17 -6.96 -15.06
C LEU A 62 -13.87 -5.79 -14.10
N LEU A 63 -12.86 -5.94 -13.25
CA LEU A 63 -12.46 -4.86 -12.34
C LEU A 63 -11.88 -3.66 -13.11
N LEU A 64 -11.06 -3.88 -14.12
CA LEU A 64 -10.51 -2.81 -14.96
C LEU A 64 -11.61 -2.09 -15.75
N ASN A 65 -12.61 -2.81 -16.25
CA ASN A 65 -13.76 -2.21 -16.94
C ASN A 65 -14.60 -1.32 -16.00
N ASP A 66 -14.73 -1.71 -14.72
CA ASP A 66 -15.44 -0.90 -13.71
C ASP A 66 -14.61 0.32 -13.29
N ALA A 67 -13.31 0.13 -13.07
CA ALA A 67 -12.42 1.19 -12.65
C ALA A 67 -12.06 2.19 -13.74
N GLN A 68 -12.06 1.78 -15.01
CA GLN A 68 -11.65 2.59 -16.17
C GLN A 68 -10.33 3.35 -15.94
N PRO A 69 -9.22 2.65 -15.64
CA PRO A 69 -7.95 3.30 -15.40
C PRO A 69 -7.38 3.89 -16.69
N SER A 70 -6.73 5.06 -16.58
CA SER A 70 -5.98 5.70 -17.67
C SER A 70 -4.70 4.93 -18.02
N MET A 71 -4.18 4.15 -17.06
CA MET A 71 -2.98 3.33 -17.22
C MET A 71 -3.07 2.04 -16.40
N VAL A 72 -2.49 0.96 -16.92
CA VAL A 72 -2.30 -0.30 -16.19
C VAL A 72 -0.81 -0.54 -16.05
N VAL A 73 -0.36 -0.80 -14.83
CA VAL A 73 1.04 -1.03 -14.44
C VAL A 73 1.18 -2.43 -13.88
N ASP A 74 1.97 -3.26 -14.54
CA ASP A 74 2.44 -4.55 -14.07
C ASP A 74 3.81 -4.43 -13.38
N ASP A 75 4.41 -5.53 -12.92
CA ASP A 75 5.70 -5.51 -12.23
C ASP A 75 6.79 -4.87 -13.12
N ALA A 76 6.86 -5.18 -14.41
CA ALA A 76 7.83 -4.57 -15.33
C ALA A 76 7.56 -3.08 -15.56
N GLY A 77 6.29 -2.67 -15.59
CA GLY A 77 5.87 -1.28 -15.64
C GLY A 77 6.28 -0.53 -14.37
N LEU A 78 6.15 -1.16 -13.22
CA LEU A 78 6.56 -0.61 -11.94
C LEU A 78 8.07 -0.38 -11.86
N ASP A 79 8.87 -1.34 -12.34
CA ASP A 79 10.33 -1.18 -12.42
C ASP A 79 10.72 0.04 -13.26
N ARG A 80 10.07 0.24 -14.43
CA ARG A 80 10.28 1.44 -15.26
C ARG A 80 9.90 2.74 -14.55
N LEU A 81 8.81 2.76 -13.81
CA LEU A 81 8.41 3.95 -13.02
C LEU A 81 9.43 4.26 -11.93
N LEU A 82 10.01 3.25 -11.28
CA LEU A 82 11.05 3.41 -10.27
C LEU A 82 12.38 3.92 -10.82
N GLU A 83 12.60 3.80 -12.14
CA GLU A 83 13.76 4.34 -12.85
C GLU A 83 13.52 5.73 -13.44
N SER A 84 12.28 6.25 -13.40
CA SER A 84 11.93 7.55 -13.96
C SER A 84 12.61 8.71 -13.23
N GLU A 85 12.67 9.87 -13.90
CA GLU A 85 13.14 11.10 -13.25
C GLU A 85 12.18 11.50 -12.11
N PRO A 86 12.72 11.85 -10.94
CA PRO A 86 11.90 12.24 -9.81
C PRO A 86 11.22 13.60 -10.03
N THR A 87 10.04 13.77 -9.44
CA THR A 87 9.33 15.05 -9.40
C THR A 87 9.00 15.45 -7.97
N ASP A 88 8.55 16.70 -7.79
CA ASP A 88 8.01 17.15 -6.53
C ASP A 88 6.65 16.50 -6.26
N ILE A 89 6.41 16.16 -5.00
CA ILE A 89 5.20 15.53 -4.52
C ILE A 89 4.71 16.25 -3.27
N ALA A 90 3.41 16.25 -3.03
CA ALA A 90 2.84 16.81 -1.81
C ALA A 90 3.40 16.10 -0.55
N PRO A 91 3.48 16.78 0.60
CA PRO A 91 3.93 16.15 1.85
C PRO A 91 2.96 15.09 2.38
N TRP A 92 1.71 15.10 1.92
CA TRP A 92 0.64 14.18 2.30
C TRP A 92 -0.11 13.62 1.08
N PRO A 93 -0.85 12.50 1.22
CA PRO A 93 -1.68 11.95 0.15
C PRO A 93 -2.85 12.87 -0.22
N LEU A 94 -2.90 13.34 -1.48
CA LEU A 94 -3.98 14.17 -2.01
C LEU A 94 -5.16 13.36 -2.54
N ALA A 95 -4.97 12.06 -2.79
CA ALA A 95 -6.00 11.15 -3.26
C ALA A 95 -6.20 9.99 -2.29
N ARG A 96 -7.25 9.20 -2.54
CA ARG A 96 -7.48 7.93 -1.84
C ARG A 96 -7.41 6.78 -2.83
N PRO A 97 -6.88 5.60 -2.44
CA PRO A 97 -6.88 4.46 -3.33
C PRO A 97 -8.31 3.96 -3.60
N MET A 98 -8.53 3.42 -4.80
CA MET A 98 -9.76 2.72 -5.14
C MET A 98 -9.62 1.25 -4.76
N HIS A 99 -10.50 0.79 -3.89
CA HIS A 99 -10.59 -0.60 -3.46
C HIS A 99 -11.81 -1.28 -4.06
N PHE A 100 -11.73 -2.60 -4.24
CA PHE A 100 -12.89 -3.39 -4.61
C PHE A 100 -13.44 -4.13 -3.41
N THR A 101 -14.75 -4.03 -3.23
CA THR A 101 -15.49 -4.76 -2.19
C THR A 101 -16.36 -5.83 -2.85
N SER A 102 -16.58 -6.95 -2.14
CA SER A 102 -17.57 -7.94 -2.55
C SER A 102 -18.96 -7.30 -2.47
N GLY A 103 -19.51 -6.90 -3.62
CA GLY A 103 -20.88 -6.37 -3.67
C GLY A 103 -21.89 -7.42 -3.23
N THR A 104 -22.99 -6.97 -2.60
CA THR A 104 -24.13 -7.84 -2.20
C THR A 104 -24.78 -8.59 -3.37
N THR A 105 -24.53 -8.16 -4.59
CA THR A 105 -24.99 -8.77 -5.86
C THR A 105 -24.01 -9.75 -6.47
N GLY A 106 -22.93 -10.12 -5.74
CA GLY A 106 -21.88 -11.03 -6.24
C GLY A 106 -20.86 -10.39 -7.21
N ARG A 107 -21.08 -9.14 -7.65
CA ARG A 107 -20.12 -8.40 -8.48
C ARG A 107 -19.34 -7.43 -7.60
N ALA A 108 -18.01 -7.51 -7.67
CA ALA A 108 -17.15 -6.56 -6.99
C ALA A 108 -17.40 -5.13 -7.51
N LYS A 109 -17.48 -4.16 -6.60
CA LYS A 109 -17.65 -2.74 -6.92
C LYS A 109 -16.44 -1.98 -6.43
N GLY A 110 -15.94 -1.08 -7.29
CA GLY A 110 -14.91 -0.13 -6.93
C GLY A 110 -15.46 0.94 -5.98
N VAL A 111 -14.78 1.14 -4.87
CA VAL A 111 -15.11 2.18 -3.87
C VAL A 111 -13.95 3.16 -3.81
N TRP A 112 -14.26 4.43 -3.98
CA TRP A 112 -13.31 5.52 -3.97
C TRP A 112 -13.92 6.76 -3.32
N SER A 113 -13.16 7.42 -2.44
CA SER A 113 -13.65 8.55 -1.62
C SER A 113 -13.21 9.93 -2.11
N GLY A 114 -12.60 10.03 -3.28
CA GLY A 114 -12.33 11.33 -3.92
C GLY A 114 -10.90 11.84 -3.79
N ILE A 115 -10.71 13.05 -4.31
CA ILE A 115 -9.51 13.87 -4.17
C ILE A 115 -9.76 14.82 -2.99
N LEU A 116 -8.74 15.05 -2.20
CA LEU A 116 -8.74 15.97 -1.08
C LEU A 116 -8.01 17.26 -1.48
N ASP A 117 -8.44 18.39 -0.95
CA ASP A 117 -7.59 19.56 -0.94
C ASP A 117 -6.43 19.39 0.07
N GLU A 118 -5.43 20.25 0.01
CA GLU A 118 -4.23 20.13 0.84
C GLU A 118 -4.53 20.21 2.33
N ARG A 119 -5.50 21.03 2.74
CA ARG A 119 -5.90 21.20 4.14
C ARG A 119 -6.53 19.94 4.69
N ASP A 120 -7.49 19.38 3.96
CA ASP A 120 -8.20 18.17 4.36
C ASP A 120 -7.29 16.95 4.32
N ALA A 121 -6.37 16.89 3.35
CA ALA A 121 -5.35 15.85 3.25
C ALA A 121 -4.38 15.87 4.44
N ALA A 122 -3.92 17.05 4.84
CA ALA A 122 -3.06 17.24 5.99
C ALA A 122 -3.77 16.88 7.31
N ALA A 123 -5.02 17.36 7.49
CA ALA A 123 -5.82 17.10 8.68
C ALA A 123 -6.09 15.60 8.87
N LEU A 124 -6.41 14.90 7.77
CA LEU A 124 -6.68 13.49 7.80
C LEU A 124 -5.44 12.64 8.12
N LEU A 125 -4.27 13.02 7.60
CA LEU A 125 -3.02 12.35 7.97
C LEU A 125 -2.70 12.56 9.45
N GLN A 126 -2.87 13.80 9.96
CA GLN A 126 -2.63 14.10 11.37
C GLN A 126 -3.57 13.29 12.29
N GLU A 127 -4.86 13.21 11.93
CA GLU A 127 -5.82 12.37 12.66
C GLU A 127 -5.40 10.89 12.71
N GLU A 128 -4.89 10.33 11.60
CA GLU A 128 -4.38 8.96 11.55
C GLU A 128 -3.16 8.77 12.46
N LEU A 129 -2.23 9.72 12.47
CA LEU A 129 -1.03 9.67 13.32
C LEU A 129 -1.41 9.75 14.80
N ASP A 130 -2.30 10.66 15.16
CA ASP A 130 -2.76 10.86 16.54
C ASP A 130 -3.57 9.65 17.05
N LEU A 131 -4.45 9.08 16.19
CA LEU A 131 -5.30 7.95 16.55
C LEU A 131 -4.50 6.70 16.91
N TRP A 132 -3.44 6.42 16.17
CA TRP A 132 -2.66 5.18 16.30
C TRP A 132 -1.33 5.39 17.04
N GLY A 133 -0.93 6.63 17.29
CA GLY A 133 0.28 6.98 18.01
C GLY A 133 1.57 6.58 17.30
N PHE A 134 1.59 6.61 15.96
CA PHE A 134 2.80 6.30 15.19
C PHE A 134 3.92 7.29 15.46
N GLY A 135 5.16 6.78 15.54
CA GLY A 135 6.39 7.55 15.77
C GLY A 135 7.54 7.14 14.87
N ASP A 136 8.63 7.91 14.96
CA ASP A 136 9.83 7.75 14.13
C ASP A 136 10.65 6.48 14.46
N THR A 137 10.40 5.87 15.61
CA THR A 137 11.03 4.62 16.04
C THR A 137 10.24 3.38 15.63
N ASP A 138 9.04 3.55 15.04
CA ASP A 138 8.19 2.44 14.67
C ASP A 138 8.78 1.61 13.53
N ARG A 139 8.67 0.30 13.72
CA ARG A 139 9.00 -0.72 12.73
C ARG A 139 7.75 -1.57 12.48
N HIS A 140 7.02 -1.21 11.44
CA HIS A 140 5.75 -1.86 11.11
C HIS A 140 5.95 -3.10 10.25
N LEU A 141 5.48 -4.25 10.72
CA LEU A 141 5.50 -5.53 9.98
C LEU A 141 4.20 -5.71 9.20
N VAL A 142 4.30 -5.77 7.87
CA VAL A 142 3.15 -5.95 6.99
C VAL A 142 2.86 -7.44 6.80
N CYS A 143 1.72 -7.88 7.32
CA CYS A 143 1.26 -9.28 7.23
C CYS A 143 0.11 -9.51 6.26
N SER A 144 -0.48 -8.45 5.71
CA SER A 144 -1.60 -8.54 4.77
C SER A 144 -1.23 -7.93 3.43
N PRO A 145 -1.80 -8.43 2.31
CA PRO A 145 -1.56 -7.86 0.99
C PRO A 145 -2.02 -6.39 0.89
N GLN A 146 -1.34 -5.62 0.04
CA GLN A 146 -1.58 -4.17 -0.10
C GLN A 146 -2.83 -3.80 -0.90
N TYR A 147 -3.56 -4.76 -1.47
CA TYR A 147 -4.91 -4.50 -1.97
C TYR A 147 -5.96 -4.39 -0.84
N HIS A 148 -5.59 -4.66 0.42
CA HIS A 148 -6.39 -4.36 1.60
C HIS A 148 -6.00 -2.99 2.18
N SER A 149 -6.99 -2.16 2.46
CA SER A 149 -6.80 -0.77 2.92
C SER A 149 -5.94 -0.65 4.17
N VAL A 150 -6.08 -1.60 5.11
CA VAL A 150 -5.35 -1.58 6.38
C VAL A 150 -3.84 -1.66 6.19
N SER A 151 -3.35 -2.49 5.26
CA SER A 151 -1.90 -2.61 4.98
C SER A 151 -1.31 -1.31 4.49
N ILE A 152 -2.06 -0.55 3.66
CA ILE A 152 -1.61 0.74 3.16
C ILE A 152 -1.68 1.79 4.26
N ARG A 153 -2.80 1.86 5.00
CA ARG A 153 -3.00 2.86 6.07
C ARG A 153 -1.87 2.82 7.09
N PHE A 154 -1.61 1.65 7.66
CA PHE A 154 -0.59 1.50 8.70
C PHE A 154 0.82 1.73 8.14
N SER A 155 1.12 1.22 6.95
CA SER A 155 2.42 1.45 6.31
C SER A 155 2.64 2.93 5.97
N ALA A 156 1.63 3.61 5.43
CA ALA A 156 1.70 5.04 5.09
C ALA A 156 1.89 5.91 6.33
N ALA A 157 1.10 5.66 7.39
CA ALA A 157 1.20 6.40 8.64
C ALA A 157 2.56 6.18 9.33
N THR A 158 3.07 4.94 9.36
CA THR A 158 4.40 4.64 9.90
C THR A 158 5.49 5.42 9.14
N LEU A 159 5.47 5.41 7.79
CA LEU A 159 6.45 6.15 6.99
C LEU A 159 6.31 7.67 7.17
N ALA A 160 5.09 8.19 7.25
CA ALA A 160 4.83 9.61 7.48
C ALA A 160 5.33 10.08 8.86
N ALA A 161 5.26 9.21 9.88
CA ALA A 161 5.82 9.47 11.20
C ALA A 161 7.36 9.34 11.25
N GLY A 162 8.03 8.94 10.17
CA GLY A 162 9.48 8.73 10.12
C GLY A 162 9.95 7.32 10.45
N GLY A 163 9.04 6.40 10.72
CA GLY A 163 9.32 5.01 11.02
C GLY A 163 9.72 4.17 9.79
N SER A 164 9.77 2.88 9.94
CA SER A 164 10.15 1.92 8.91
C SER A 164 9.10 0.82 8.70
N VAL A 165 9.03 0.27 7.48
CA VAL A 165 8.07 -0.76 7.11
C VAL A 165 8.82 -2.00 6.62
N ILE A 166 8.42 -3.16 7.12
CA ILE A 166 9.04 -4.47 6.87
C ILE A 166 8.06 -5.33 6.07
N PHE A 167 8.52 -5.84 4.93
CA PHE A 167 7.76 -6.74 4.06
C PHE A 167 8.40 -8.12 4.06
N PRO A 168 7.86 -9.11 4.78
CA PRO A 168 8.40 -10.47 4.78
C PRO A 168 8.03 -11.27 3.51
N GLY A 169 7.20 -10.69 2.64
CA GLY A 169 6.60 -11.36 1.48
C GLY A 169 5.15 -11.79 1.72
N PRO A 170 4.59 -12.68 0.88
CA PRO A 170 3.27 -13.26 1.12
C PRO A 170 3.20 -13.91 2.51
N PHE A 171 2.03 -13.84 3.17
CA PHE A 171 1.91 -14.35 4.54
C PHE A 171 2.26 -15.83 4.62
N ASP A 172 3.36 -16.08 5.28
CA ASP A 172 3.82 -17.40 5.74
C ASP A 172 4.30 -17.25 7.18
N ALA A 173 3.84 -18.13 8.09
CA ALA A 173 4.13 -18.00 9.51
C ALA A 173 5.63 -18.09 9.81
N GLY A 174 6.39 -18.92 9.08
CA GLY A 174 7.83 -19.03 9.22
C GLY A 174 8.59 -17.78 8.73
N LEU A 175 8.12 -17.17 7.60
CA LEU A 175 8.68 -15.89 7.13
C LEU A 175 8.42 -14.77 8.13
N VAL A 176 7.21 -14.70 8.66
CA VAL A 176 6.83 -13.72 9.68
C VAL A 176 7.66 -13.90 10.96
N ALA A 177 7.82 -15.13 11.45
CA ALA A 177 8.64 -15.43 12.62
C ALA A 177 10.11 -15.01 12.42
N ARG A 178 10.69 -15.28 11.23
CA ARG A 178 12.04 -14.81 10.89
C ARG A 178 12.14 -13.30 10.88
N ALA A 179 11.17 -12.62 10.26
CA ALA A 179 11.14 -11.15 10.22
C ALA A 179 11.04 -10.53 11.62
N ILE A 180 10.27 -11.16 12.54
CA ILE A 180 10.19 -10.75 13.94
C ILE A 180 11.55 -10.88 14.61
N ALA A 181 12.23 -12.03 14.47
CA ALA A 181 13.54 -12.25 15.06
C ALA A 181 14.61 -11.30 14.54
N GLU A 182 14.62 -11.06 13.22
CA GLU A 182 15.66 -10.28 12.54
C GLU A 182 15.48 -8.78 12.70
N HIS A 183 14.25 -8.29 12.52
CA HIS A 183 13.98 -6.86 12.43
C HIS A 183 13.33 -6.26 13.68
N ARG A 184 12.87 -7.09 14.62
CA ARG A 184 12.21 -6.68 15.88
C ARG A 184 11.14 -5.60 15.65
N PRO A 185 10.10 -5.90 14.85
CA PRO A 185 9.01 -4.95 14.66
C PRO A 185 8.28 -4.71 15.98
N ASN A 186 7.86 -3.46 16.21
CA ASN A 186 7.08 -3.10 17.39
C ASN A 186 5.59 -2.86 17.06
N THR A 187 5.24 -2.79 15.78
CA THR A 187 3.85 -2.66 15.33
C THR A 187 3.54 -3.63 14.21
N THR A 188 2.31 -4.16 14.20
CA THR A 188 1.78 -4.98 13.10
C THR A 188 0.26 -4.96 13.11
N PHE A 189 -0.35 -5.28 11.97
CA PHE A 189 -1.76 -5.61 11.89
C PHE A 189 -1.94 -7.05 11.38
N MET A 190 -2.63 -7.85 12.16
CA MET A 190 -2.91 -9.26 11.84
C MET A 190 -4.38 -9.58 12.04
N VAL A 191 -4.95 -10.39 11.14
CA VAL A 191 -6.26 -10.99 11.32
C VAL A 191 -6.14 -12.24 12.19
N PRO A 192 -7.22 -12.71 12.87
CA PRO A 192 -7.15 -13.86 13.76
C PRO A 192 -6.54 -15.12 13.14
N SER A 193 -6.79 -15.38 11.86
CA SER A 193 -6.19 -16.53 11.15
C SER A 193 -4.67 -16.44 10.99
N HIS A 194 -4.11 -15.21 10.88
CA HIS A 194 -2.65 -15.00 10.89
C HIS A 194 -2.07 -15.35 12.25
N LEU A 195 -2.69 -14.88 13.35
CA LEU A 195 -2.26 -15.16 14.71
C LEU A 195 -2.32 -16.66 15.02
N GLN A 196 -3.41 -17.34 14.64
CA GLN A 196 -3.54 -18.80 14.81
C GLN A 196 -2.41 -19.56 14.12
N ARG A 197 -2.08 -19.21 12.88
CA ARG A 197 -0.99 -19.84 12.12
C ARG A 197 0.37 -19.51 12.70
N LEU A 198 0.58 -18.31 13.21
CA LEU A 198 1.83 -17.90 13.85
C LEU A 198 2.04 -18.65 15.17
N PHE A 199 1.03 -18.69 16.04
CA PHE A 199 1.12 -19.40 17.31
C PHE A 199 1.22 -20.92 17.15
N ALA A 200 0.73 -21.49 16.05
CA ALA A 200 0.90 -22.91 15.74
C ALA A 200 2.37 -23.32 15.53
N LEU A 201 3.30 -22.36 15.37
CA LEU A 201 4.74 -22.64 15.34
C LEU A 201 5.29 -23.09 16.70
N GLY A 202 4.54 -22.85 17.79
CA GLY A 202 4.93 -23.26 19.14
C GLY A 202 6.33 -22.75 19.53
N PRO A 203 7.25 -23.64 19.99
CA PRO A 203 8.60 -23.25 20.40
C PRO A 203 9.47 -22.61 19.30
N SER A 204 9.07 -22.71 18.03
CA SER A 204 9.78 -22.08 16.90
C SER A 204 9.41 -20.61 16.71
N LEU A 205 8.42 -20.10 17.45
CA LEU A 205 8.09 -18.69 17.45
C LEU A 205 9.12 -17.93 18.32
N PRO A 206 9.76 -16.86 17.80
CA PRO A 206 10.64 -16.03 18.61
C PRO A 206 9.85 -15.35 19.74
N PRO A 207 10.52 -14.91 20.82
CA PRO A 207 9.89 -14.09 21.85
C PRO A 207 9.24 -12.84 21.24
N LEU A 208 8.03 -12.50 21.71
CA LEU A 208 7.26 -11.33 21.25
C LEU A 208 7.36 -10.16 22.24
N ASP A 209 8.19 -10.29 23.25
CA ASP A 209 8.53 -9.29 24.24
C ASP A 209 9.57 -8.32 23.65
N GLY A 210 9.16 -7.09 23.42
CA GLY A 210 9.99 -6.00 22.87
C GLY A 210 9.98 -4.80 23.78
#